data_893253d53c8a2220c293d5bc0649836c
#
_entry.id   893253d53c8a2220c293d5bc0649836c
#
_cell.length_a   1.000
_cell.length_b   1.000
_cell.length_c   1.000
_cell.angle_alpha   90.00
_cell.angle_beta   90.00
_cell.angle_gamma   90.00
#
_symmetry.space_group_name_H-M   'P 1'
#
loop_
_entity.id
_entity.type
_entity.pdbx_description
1 polymer ?
#
loop_
_entity_poly.entity_id
_entity_poly.type
_entity_poly.pdbx_seq_one_letter_code
_entity_poly.pdbx_strand_id
1 'polypeptide(L)'
;MNSEEKLEQSNIVKERGTVYFKEGKYKQALLQYKKIVSWLEYESSFSGEEMQKVHALRLASHLNLAMCHLKLQAFSAAIESCN
;
A
#
# COMPACT_ATOMS: atom_id res chain seq x y z
N MET A 1 -13.26 13.98 3.56
CA MET A 1 -13.80 12.58 3.61
C MET A 1 -14.05 12.19 5.05
N ASN A 2 -15.14 11.50 5.33
CA ASN A 2 -15.37 10.92 6.65
C ASN A 2 -14.60 9.60 6.78
N SER A 3 -14.64 8.98 7.97
CA SER A 3 -13.86 7.76 8.23
C SER A 3 -14.29 6.58 7.34
N GLU A 4 -15.58 6.47 7.10
CA GLU A 4 -16.13 5.41 6.26
C GLU A 4 -15.66 5.53 4.81
N GLU A 5 -15.69 6.75 4.29
CA GLU A 5 -15.21 7.05 2.94
C GLU A 5 -13.71 6.78 2.81
N LYS A 6 -12.93 7.12 3.84
CA LYS A 6 -11.48 6.85 3.85
C LYS A 6 -11.20 5.37 3.76
N LEU A 7 -11.93 4.56 4.51
CA LEU A 7 -11.79 3.11 4.47
C LEU A 7 -12.15 2.55 3.10
N GLU A 8 -13.26 3.03 2.52
CA GLU A 8 -13.69 2.60 1.19
C GLU A 8 -12.66 2.96 0.13
N GLN A 9 -12.18 4.19 0.13
CA GLN A 9 -11.15 4.65 -0.81
C GLN A 9 -9.84 3.89 -0.63
N SER A 10 -9.48 3.62 0.61
CA SER A 10 -8.27 2.82 0.91
C SER A 10 -8.35 1.42 0.32
N ASN A 11 -9.52 0.79 0.38
CA ASN A 11 -9.73 -0.53 -0.22
C ASN A 11 -9.57 -0.47 -1.74
N ILE A 12 -10.13 0.55 -2.39
CA ILE A 12 -10.02 0.74 -3.84
C ILE A 12 -8.55 0.96 -4.23
N VAL A 13 -7.85 1.81 -3.51
CA VAL A 13 -6.43 2.09 -3.77
C VAL A 13 -5.58 0.83 -3.56
N LYS A 14 -5.90 0.04 -2.54
CA LYS A 14 -5.21 -1.22 -2.28
C LYS A 14 -5.36 -2.18 -3.46
N GLU A 15 -6.56 -2.30 -3.99
CA GLU A 15 -6.82 -3.15 -5.16
C GLU A 15 -6.04 -2.69 -6.38
N ARG A 16 -6.00 -1.38 -6.61
CA ARG A 16 -5.20 -0.81 -7.71
C ARG A 16 -3.72 -1.11 -7.53
N GLY A 17 -3.23 -0.97 -6.30
CA GLY A 17 -1.85 -1.31 -5.99
C GLY A 17 -1.54 -2.77 -6.28
N THR A 18 -2.45 -3.66 -5.95
CA THR A 18 -2.30 -5.09 -6.20
C THR A 18 -2.25 -5.38 -7.71
N VAL A 19 -3.10 -4.73 -8.50
CA VAL A 19 -3.11 -4.86 -9.96
C VAL A 19 -1.77 -4.41 -10.53
N TYR A 20 -1.28 -3.24 -10.12
CA TYR A 20 0.02 -2.74 -10.55
C TYR A 20 1.15 -3.70 -10.20
N PHE A 21 1.10 -4.26 -9.00
CA PHE A 21 2.10 -5.24 -8.55
C PHE A 21 2.11 -6.47 -9.46
N LYS A 22 0.94 -7.00 -9.79
CA LYS A 22 0.81 -8.16 -10.68
C LYS A 22 1.31 -7.86 -12.09
N GLU A 23 1.15 -6.62 -12.54
CA GLU A 23 1.62 -6.19 -13.86
C GLU A 23 3.12 -5.86 -13.88
N GLY A 24 3.79 -5.93 -12.74
CA GLY A 24 5.20 -5.59 -12.63
C GLY A 24 5.47 -4.10 -12.48
N LYS A 25 4.44 -3.30 -12.29
CA LYS A 25 4.54 -1.84 -12.11
C LYS A 25 4.74 -1.51 -10.64
N TYR A 26 5.90 -1.89 -10.11
CA TYR A 26 6.17 -1.83 -8.67
C TYR A 26 6.20 -0.41 -8.11
N LYS A 27 6.71 0.56 -8.87
CA LYS A 27 6.74 1.95 -8.43
C LYS A 27 5.34 2.52 -8.26
N GLN A 28 4.44 2.21 -9.18
CA GLN A 28 3.05 2.66 -9.12
C GLN A 28 2.31 1.98 -7.97
N ALA A 29 2.54 0.68 -7.77
CA ALA A 29 2.00 -0.05 -6.63
C ALA A 29 2.46 0.56 -5.31
N LEU A 30 3.75 0.89 -5.22
CA LEU A 30 4.34 1.52 -4.04
C LEU A 30 3.62 2.83 -3.70
N LEU A 31 3.38 3.68 -4.69
CA LEU A 31 2.70 4.95 -4.49
C LEU A 31 1.27 4.76 -3.95
N GLN A 32 0.55 3.76 -4.44
CA GLN A 32 -0.79 3.47 -3.96
C GLN A 32 -0.78 3.04 -2.48
N TYR A 33 0.12 2.14 -2.12
CA TYR A 33 0.23 1.69 -0.73
C TYR A 33 0.69 2.79 0.21
N LYS A 34 1.57 3.68 -0.24
CA LYS A 34 2.00 4.84 0.55
C LYS A 34 0.82 5.77 0.85
N LYS A 35 -0.07 5.97 -0.11
CA LYS A 35 -1.29 6.77 0.10
C LYS A 35 -2.15 6.19 1.21
N ILE A 36 -2.35 4.88 1.19
CA ILE A 36 -3.16 4.18 2.20
C ILE A 36 -2.56 4.40 3.59
N VAL A 37 -1.27 4.16 3.73
CA VAL A 37 -0.57 4.33 5.01
C VAL A 37 -0.71 5.76 5.51
N SER A 38 -0.50 6.74 4.62
CA SER A 38 -0.62 8.15 4.97
C SER A 38 -2.02 8.51 5.45
N TRP A 39 -3.05 8.00 4.76
CA TRP A 39 -4.44 8.29 5.14
C TRP A 39 -4.82 7.68 6.48
N LEU A 40 -4.33 6.49 6.79
CA LEU A 40 -4.72 5.75 7.99
C LEU A 40 -3.83 6.07 9.20
N GLU A 41 -2.62 6.52 8.97
CA GLU A 41 -1.65 6.77 10.04
C GLU A 41 -2.04 7.95 10.94
N TYR A 42 -2.59 9.00 10.36
CA TYR A 42 -2.93 10.24 11.08
C TYR A 42 -4.39 10.31 11.53
N GLU A 43 -5.15 9.26 11.34
CA GLU A 43 -6.57 9.27 11.62
C GLU A 43 -6.87 8.61 12.96
N SER A 44 -7.42 9.38 13.89
CA SER A 44 -7.79 8.90 15.22
C SER A 44 -9.30 8.84 15.43
N SER A 45 -10.10 9.19 14.41
CA SER A 45 -11.55 9.29 14.54
C SER A 45 -12.31 8.02 14.19
N PHE A 46 -11.57 6.92 13.97
CA PHE A 46 -12.20 5.64 13.66
C PHE A 46 -12.81 4.99 14.90
N SER A 47 -14.00 4.38 14.73
CA SER A 47 -14.65 3.61 15.78
C SER A 47 -13.87 2.32 16.07
N GLY A 48 -14.25 1.59 17.14
CA GLY A 48 -13.60 0.33 17.48
C GLY A 48 -13.62 -0.70 16.38
N GLU A 49 -14.74 -0.84 15.68
CA GLU A 49 -14.88 -1.76 14.55
C GLU A 49 -14.04 -1.29 13.36
N GLU A 50 -14.07 0.01 13.10
CA GLU A 50 -13.28 0.60 12.02
C GLU A 50 -11.78 0.48 12.28
N MET A 51 -11.35 0.59 13.54
CA MET A 51 -9.95 0.44 13.92
C MET A 51 -9.40 -0.95 13.58
N GLN A 52 -10.21 -1.99 13.71
CA GLN A 52 -9.80 -3.34 13.30
C GLN A 52 -9.52 -3.40 11.81
N LYS A 53 -10.38 -2.77 11.00
CA LYS A 53 -10.19 -2.67 9.55
C LYS A 53 -8.97 -1.83 9.19
N VAL A 54 -8.77 -0.73 9.91
CA VAL A 54 -7.61 0.14 9.73
C VAL A 54 -6.32 -0.62 10.00
N HIS A 55 -6.27 -1.37 11.10
CA HIS A 55 -5.09 -2.17 11.43
C HIS A 55 -4.78 -3.21 10.36
N ALA A 56 -5.80 -3.91 9.89
CA ALA A 56 -5.64 -4.91 8.84
C ALA A 56 -5.12 -4.28 7.54
N LEU A 57 -5.67 -3.14 7.15
CA LEU A 57 -5.25 -2.40 5.96
C LEU A 57 -3.81 -1.89 6.10
N ARG A 58 -3.47 -1.36 7.27
CA ARG A 58 -2.12 -0.86 7.52
C ARG A 58 -1.09 -1.98 7.44
N LEU A 59 -1.38 -3.11 8.08
CA LEU A 59 -0.50 -4.27 8.03
C LEU A 59 -0.30 -4.77 6.61
N ALA A 60 -1.40 -4.91 5.86
CA ALA A 60 -1.34 -5.34 4.47
C ALA A 60 -0.56 -4.35 3.62
N SER A 61 -0.78 -3.05 3.82
CA SER A 61 -0.10 -1.99 3.08
C SER A 61 1.40 -1.98 3.37
N HIS A 62 1.79 -2.10 4.64
CA HIS A 62 3.21 -2.15 5.02
C HIS A 62 3.90 -3.39 4.44
N LEU A 63 3.24 -4.54 4.49
CA LEU A 63 3.76 -5.78 3.91
C LEU A 63 3.96 -5.62 2.40
N ASN A 64 2.96 -5.09 1.72
CA ASN A 64 3.03 -4.88 0.27
C ASN A 64 4.08 -3.83 -0.10
N LEU A 65 4.24 -2.78 0.71
CA LEU A 65 5.30 -1.80 0.53
C LEU A 65 6.67 -2.47 0.61
N ALA A 66 6.87 -3.31 1.62
CA ALA A 66 8.12 -4.06 1.77
C ALA A 66 8.39 -4.93 0.56
N MET A 67 7.37 -5.63 0.06
CA MET A 67 7.49 -6.46 -1.13
C MET A 67 7.83 -5.64 -2.37
N CYS A 68 7.22 -4.47 -2.54
CA CYS A 68 7.53 -3.56 -3.64
C CYS A 68 8.99 -3.10 -3.58
N HIS A 69 9.46 -2.73 -2.39
CA HIS A 69 10.86 -2.33 -2.20
C HIS A 69 11.83 -3.45 -2.54
N LEU A 70 11.52 -4.67 -2.10
CA LEU A 70 12.34 -5.84 -2.41
C LEU A 70 12.41 -6.09 -3.91
N LYS A 71 11.28 -5.99 -4.60
CA LYS A 71 11.23 -6.19 -6.06
C LYS A 71 12.01 -5.11 -6.78
N LEU A 72 11.88 -3.86 -6.35
CA LEU A 72 12.63 -2.75 -6.95
C LEU A 72 14.13 -2.88 -6.73
N GLN A 73 14.54 -3.30 -5.55
CA GLN A 73 15.96 -3.57 -5.26
C GLN A 73 16.50 -4.72 -6.08
N ALA A 74 15.75 -5.81 -6.20
CA ALA A 74 16.14 -6.95 -7.02
C ALA A 74 16.32 -6.56 -8.49
N PHE A 75 15.44 -5.70 -8.99
CA PHE A 75 15.51 -5.18 -10.35
C PHE A 75 16.76 -4.34 -10.56
N SER A 76 17.04 -3.42 -9.62
CA SER A 76 18.25 -2.59 -9.67
C SER A 76 19.52 -3.42 -9.62
N ALA A 77 19.56 -4.40 -8.74
CA ALA A 77 20.71 -5.29 -8.62
C ALA A 77 20.93 -6.10 -9.90
N ALA A 78 19.86 -6.58 -10.52
CA ALA A 78 19.93 -7.32 -11.78
C ALA A 78 20.47 -6.44 -12.90
N ILE A 79 20.01 -5.19 -12.99
CA ILE A 79 20.49 -4.22 -13.99
C ILE A 79 21.97 -3.93 -13.77
N GLU A 80 22.40 -3.70 -12.54
CA GLU A 80 23.80 -3.45 -12.20
C GLU A 80 24.69 -4.65 -12.55
N SER A 81 24.19 -5.86 -12.32
CA SER A 81 24.92 -7.08 -12.65
C SER A 81 25.14 -7.26 -14.15
N CYS A 82 24.24 -6.72 -14.95
CA CYS A 82 24.34 -6.81 -16.41
C CYS A 82 25.31 -5.78 -17.01
N ASN A 83 25.68 -4.80 -16.23
CA ASN A 83 26.63 -3.79 -16.65
C ASN A 83 28.04 -4.17 -16.22
#